data_05c187613ed56045d3d66e1f29dcbfb5
#
_entry.id   05c187613ed56045d3d66e1f29dcbfb5
#
_cell.length_a   1.000
_cell.length_b   1.000
_cell.length_c   1.000
_cell.angle_alpha   90.00
_cell.angle_beta   90.00
_cell.angle_gamma   90.00
#
_symmetry.space_group_name_H-M   'P 1'
#
loop_
_entity.id
_entity.type
_entity.pdbx_description
1 polymer ?
#
loop_
_entity_poly.entity_id
_entity_poly.type
_entity_poly.pdbx_seq_one_letter_code
_entity_poly.pdbx_strand_id
1 'polypeptide(L)'
;MSVRVGIAGWRYPAWRGDFYPKGLAQRRELEYAASRLTSIEVNGSFYSLQRPSSYASWRAETPDDFVFSVKGPRYVTHLKRLVDVDTALANFFASGLLALGPKLGPILWQLPATLAFDADRLAAFFALLPRTTTAAAELARRHDDKVPEDRALVTAEAERPVRHALEFRSQTFATDEASAVLRSHGVATVLADTAGRWPRVDRVTSDFAYVRLHGDKELYASGYTDKALHEWAARCRAWASDGLDVFVYFDNDVKGYAPHDALRLIGLLG
;
A
#
# COMPACT_ATOMS: atom_id res chain seq x y z
N MET A 1 -5.19 18.35 -1.70
CA MET A 1 -4.35 17.46 -0.88
C MET A 1 -5.26 16.72 0.05
N SER A 2 -5.08 15.43 0.20
CA SER A 2 -6.01 14.59 0.95
C SER A 2 -5.27 13.69 1.94
N VAL A 3 -5.83 13.55 3.14
CA VAL A 3 -5.42 12.49 4.07
C VAL A 3 -6.35 11.30 3.86
N ARG A 4 -5.77 10.17 3.43
CA ARG A 4 -6.47 8.92 3.21
C ARG A 4 -6.12 7.96 4.34
N VAL A 5 -7.14 7.50 5.08
CA VAL A 5 -6.97 6.59 6.20
C VAL A 5 -7.71 5.29 5.93
N GLY A 6 -7.05 4.19 6.16
CA GLY A 6 -7.61 2.87 5.91
C GLY A 6 -6.90 1.73 6.64
N ILE A 7 -7.11 0.55 6.14
CA ILE A 7 -6.68 -0.72 6.72
C ILE A 7 -5.92 -1.56 5.70
N ALA A 8 -5.07 -2.45 6.18
CA ALA A 8 -4.30 -3.37 5.36
C ALA A 8 -5.10 -4.68 5.13
N GLY A 9 -5.89 -4.70 4.04
CA GLY A 9 -6.87 -5.76 3.77
C GLY A 9 -8.23 -5.51 4.43
N TRP A 10 -9.23 -6.31 4.10
CA TRP A 10 -10.60 -6.15 4.62
C TRP A 10 -11.32 -7.47 4.92
N ARG A 11 -10.72 -8.63 4.62
CA ARG A 11 -11.35 -9.95 4.81
C ARG A 11 -10.76 -10.68 6.00
N TYR A 12 -11.17 -10.27 7.19
CA TYR A 12 -10.71 -10.86 8.44
C TYR A 12 -11.89 -11.48 9.21
N PRO A 13 -11.92 -12.80 9.42
CA PRO A 13 -13.00 -13.47 10.16
C PRO A 13 -13.24 -12.87 11.56
N ALA A 14 -12.18 -12.43 12.24
CA ALA A 14 -12.26 -11.85 13.57
C ALA A 14 -13.03 -10.51 13.62
N TRP A 15 -13.23 -9.84 12.48
CA TRP A 15 -13.97 -8.57 12.45
C TRP A 15 -15.48 -8.76 12.29
N ARG A 16 -15.96 -9.98 12.03
CA ARG A 16 -17.39 -10.29 11.88
C ARG A 16 -18.09 -10.32 13.21
N GLY A 17 -19.11 -9.48 13.36
CA GLY A 17 -19.84 -9.27 14.62
C GLY A 17 -19.19 -8.24 15.54
N ASP A 18 -18.07 -7.61 15.09
CA ASP A 18 -17.39 -6.51 15.73
C ASP A 18 -17.38 -5.28 14.80
N PHE A 19 -16.37 -5.11 13.95
CA PHE A 19 -16.36 -4.05 12.93
C PHE A 19 -17.46 -4.26 11.89
N TYR A 20 -17.58 -5.46 11.34
CA TYR A 20 -18.70 -5.82 10.46
C TYR A 20 -19.93 -6.19 11.26
N PRO A 21 -21.13 -5.64 10.94
CA PRO A 21 -22.36 -6.04 11.61
C PRO A 21 -22.59 -7.54 11.57
N LYS A 22 -23.14 -8.07 12.65
CA LYS A 22 -23.51 -9.50 12.71
C LYS A 22 -24.46 -9.83 11.55
N GLY A 23 -24.14 -10.88 10.80
CA GLY A 23 -24.93 -11.32 9.64
C GLY A 23 -24.65 -10.59 8.32
N LEU A 24 -23.69 -9.65 8.28
CA LEU A 24 -23.25 -9.04 7.03
C LEU A 24 -22.65 -10.12 6.12
N ALA A 25 -23.17 -10.24 4.89
CA ALA A 25 -22.63 -11.20 3.91
C ALA A 25 -21.19 -10.81 3.53
N GLN A 26 -20.29 -11.78 3.46
CA GLN A 26 -18.84 -11.56 3.20
C GLN A 26 -18.60 -10.75 1.91
N ARG A 27 -19.42 -10.92 0.87
CA ARG A 27 -19.31 -10.15 -0.36
C ARG A 27 -19.54 -8.64 -0.18
N ARG A 28 -20.19 -8.23 0.93
CA ARG A 28 -20.46 -6.83 1.28
C ARG A 28 -19.47 -6.23 2.26
N GLU A 29 -18.45 -7.00 2.69
CA GLU A 29 -17.44 -6.50 3.64
C GLU A 29 -16.65 -5.31 3.07
N LEU A 30 -16.32 -5.33 1.76
CA LEU A 30 -15.65 -4.21 1.11
C LEU A 30 -16.52 -2.96 1.05
N GLU A 31 -17.76 -3.10 0.59
CA GLU A 31 -18.75 -2.00 0.55
C GLU A 31 -18.91 -1.35 1.92
N TYR A 32 -19.05 -2.16 2.96
CA TYR A 32 -19.18 -1.69 4.34
C TYR A 32 -17.92 -0.96 4.82
N ALA A 33 -16.73 -1.54 4.61
CA ALA A 33 -15.47 -0.90 4.99
C ALA A 33 -15.27 0.43 4.25
N ALA A 34 -15.52 0.46 2.94
CA ALA A 34 -15.37 1.64 2.11
C ALA A 34 -16.41 2.75 2.41
N SER A 35 -17.55 2.41 3.00
CA SER A 35 -18.51 3.43 3.48
C SER A 35 -18.04 4.16 4.75
N ARG A 36 -16.98 3.71 5.41
CA ARG A 36 -16.47 4.24 6.68
C ARG A 36 -15.02 4.71 6.61
N LEU A 37 -14.26 4.18 5.68
CA LEU A 37 -12.84 4.47 5.48
C LEU A 37 -12.66 5.19 4.14
N THR A 38 -11.53 5.84 3.95
CA THR A 38 -11.24 6.59 2.71
C THR A 38 -10.26 5.87 1.79
N SER A 39 -9.66 4.77 2.27
CA SER A 39 -8.73 3.96 1.51
C SER A 39 -8.63 2.53 2.07
N ILE A 40 -8.10 1.63 1.26
CA ILE A 40 -7.70 0.27 1.67
C ILE A 40 -6.40 -0.10 0.95
N GLU A 41 -5.49 -0.78 1.67
CA GLU A 41 -4.31 -1.41 1.09
C GLU A 41 -4.65 -2.85 0.71
N VAL A 42 -4.53 -3.18 -0.58
CA VAL A 42 -4.79 -4.53 -1.11
C VAL A 42 -3.61 -5.43 -0.78
N ASN A 43 -3.74 -6.28 0.23
CA ASN A 43 -2.70 -7.23 0.65
C ASN A 43 -2.74 -8.57 -0.09
N GLY A 44 -3.88 -8.95 -0.68
CA GLY A 44 -4.02 -10.20 -1.43
C GLY A 44 -3.03 -10.32 -2.59
N SER A 45 -2.71 -9.21 -3.25
CA SER A 45 -1.74 -9.14 -4.36
C SER A 45 -0.29 -9.49 -3.96
N PHE A 46 0.04 -9.39 -2.68
CA PHE A 46 1.34 -9.82 -2.15
C PHE A 46 1.56 -11.34 -2.24
N TYR A 47 0.49 -12.12 -2.04
CA TYR A 47 0.54 -13.58 -1.99
C TYR A 47 0.28 -14.22 -3.34
N SER A 48 -0.62 -13.64 -4.15
CA SER A 48 -0.98 -14.15 -5.47
C SER A 48 -1.41 -13.01 -6.40
N LEU A 49 -1.16 -13.18 -7.70
CA LEU A 49 -1.68 -12.26 -8.71
C LEU A 49 -3.21 -12.29 -8.67
N GLN A 50 -3.81 -11.11 -8.71
CA GLN A 50 -5.26 -10.95 -8.76
C GLN A 50 -5.75 -11.05 -10.21
N ARG A 51 -7.01 -10.71 -10.46
CA ARG A 51 -7.60 -10.71 -11.81
C ARG A 51 -8.17 -9.33 -12.13
N PRO A 52 -8.20 -8.92 -13.39
CA PRO A 52 -8.81 -7.65 -13.79
C PRO A 52 -10.26 -7.51 -13.30
N SER A 53 -11.04 -8.60 -13.34
CA SER A 53 -12.41 -8.63 -12.82
C SER A 53 -12.51 -8.35 -11.32
N SER A 54 -11.51 -8.79 -10.52
CA SER A 54 -11.47 -8.49 -9.08
C SER A 54 -11.26 -7.00 -8.84
N TYR A 55 -10.29 -6.39 -9.51
CA TYR A 55 -10.02 -4.96 -9.38
C TYR A 55 -11.19 -4.11 -9.90
N ALA A 56 -11.84 -4.53 -11.01
CA ALA A 56 -13.03 -3.87 -11.53
C ALA A 56 -14.22 -3.94 -10.54
N SER A 57 -14.45 -5.10 -9.92
CA SER A 57 -15.45 -5.23 -8.85
C SER A 57 -15.15 -4.32 -7.67
N TRP A 58 -13.90 -4.30 -7.18
CA TRP A 58 -13.53 -3.43 -6.04
C TRP A 58 -13.71 -1.95 -6.38
N ARG A 59 -13.39 -1.55 -7.62
CA ARG A 59 -13.68 -0.20 -8.10
C ARG A 59 -15.17 0.11 -8.06
N ALA A 60 -16.01 -0.80 -8.51
CA ALA A 60 -17.47 -0.62 -8.58
C ALA A 60 -18.14 -0.64 -7.20
N GLU A 61 -17.58 -1.39 -6.23
CA GLU A 61 -18.15 -1.58 -4.89
C GLU A 61 -17.80 -0.43 -3.90
N THR A 62 -17.03 0.56 -4.32
CA THR A 62 -16.55 1.63 -3.44
C THR A 62 -16.95 3.03 -3.93
N PRO A 63 -17.01 4.05 -3.06
CA PRO A 63 -17.28 5.45 -3.44
C PRO A 63 -16.33 5.97 -4.51
N ASP A 64 -16.75 6.97 -5.30
CA ASP A 64 -15.97 7.48 -6.44
C ASP A 64 -14.62 8.08 -6.05
N ASP A 65 -14.53 8.67 -4.85
CA ASP A 65 -13.32 9.26 -4.29
C ASP A 65 -12.44 8.28 -3.51
N PHE A 66 -12.85 6.99 -3.42
CA PHE A 66 -12.11 5.96 -2.69
C PHE A 66 -10.80 5.59 -3.41
N VAL A 67 -9.75 5.30 -2.64
CA VAL A 67 -8.43 4.97 -3.17
C VAL A 67 -7.96 3.61 -2.67
N PHE A 68 -7.38 2.80 -3.55
CA PHE A 68 -6.72 1.55 -3.20
C PHE A 68 -5.20 1.68 -3.35
N SER A 69 -4.44 1.49 -2.27
CA SER A 69 -3.04 1.13 -2.39
C SER A 69 -2.93 -0.36 -2.73
N VAL A 70 -1.92 -0.74 -3.51
CA VAL A 70 -1.75 -2.15 -3.91
C VAL A 70 -0.36 -2.63 -3.49
N LYS A 71 -0.31 -3.71 -2.71
CA LYS A 71 0.95 -4.29 -2.26
C LYS A 71 1.56 -5.16 -3.36
N GLY A 72 2.78 -4.84 -3.78
CA GLY A 72 3.53 -5.59 -4.77
C GLY A 72 3.83 -7.03 -4.32
N PRO A 73 3.99 -7.98 -5.27
CA PRO A 73 4.11 -9.41 -4.97
C PRO A 73 5.34 -9.74 -4.12
N ARG A 74 5.17 -10.66 -3.15
CA ARG A 74 6.30 -11.21 -2.37
C ARG A 74 7.35 -11.91 -3.25
N TYR A 75 6.95 -12.38 -4.42
CA TYR A 75 7.86 -12.97 -5.39
C TYR A 75 8.95 -11.98 -5.79
N VAL A 76 8.59 -10.73 -6.07
CA VAL A 76 9.54 -9.65 -6.42
C VAL A 76 10.42 -9.28 -5.23
N THR A 77 9.82 -9.05 -4.06
CA THR A 77 10.51 -8.45 -2.92
C THR A 77 11.23 -9.46 -2.03
N HIS A 78 10.63 -10.63 -1.77
CA HIS A 78 11.13 -11.63 -0.82
C HIS A 78 11.87 -12.78 -1.50
N LEU A 79 11.38 -13.28 -2.63
CA LEU A 79 11.98 -14.43 -3.31
C LEU A 79 13.10 -13.96 -4.26
N LYS A 80 12.79 -13.06 -5.17
CA LYS A 80 13.76 -12.50 -6.13
C LYS A 80 14.65 -11.40 -5.54
N ARG A 81 14.26 -10.83 -4.39
CA ARG A 81 15.03 -9.79 -3.68
C ARG A 81 15.42 -8.62 -4.59
N LEU A 82 14.48 -8.23 -5.48
CA LEU A 82 14.56 -7.14 -6.45
C LEU A 82 15.49 -7.39 -7.65
N VAL A 83 15.98 -8.61 -7.84
CA VAL A 83 16.90 -8.97 -8.94
C VAL A 83 16.16 -9.82 -9.98
N ASP A 84 16.37 -9.56 -11.28
CA ASP A 84 15.73 -10.27 -12.41
C ASP A 84 14.19 -10.34 -12.25
N VAL A 85 13.56 -9.19 -12.12
CA VAL A 85 12.12 -9.08 -11.80
C VAL A 85 11.28 -8.50 -12.94
N ASP A 86 11.86 -8.25 -14.11
CA ASP A 86 11.18 -7.64 -15.27
C ASP A 86 9.88 -8.36 -15.62
N THR A 87 9.94 -9.67 -15.87
CA THR A 87 8.76 -10.48 -16.17
C THR A 87 7.78 -10.55 -14.99
N ALA A 88 8.30 -10.62 -13.76
CA ALA A 88 7.43 -10.63 -12.58
C ALA A 88 6.68 -9.31 -12.39
N LEU A 89 7.30 -8.18 -12.70
CA LEU A 89 6.66 -6.87 -12.73
C LEU A 89 5.63 -6.80 -13.88
N ALA A 90 5.99 -7.27 -15.09
CA ALA A 90 5.06 -7.33 -16.21
C ALA A 90 3.81 -8.14 -15.85
N ASN A 91 3.95 -9.32 -15.26
CA ASN A 91 2.85 -10.15 -14.77
C ASN A 91 2.01 -9.46 -13.70
N PHE A 92 2.64 -8.75 -12.77
CA PHE A 92 1.94 -8.00 -11.74
C PHE A 92 1.07 -6.90 -12.36
N PHE A 93 1.60 -6.10 -13.28
CA PHE A 93 0.83 -5.05 -13.94
C PHE A 93 -0.24 -5.63 -14.88
N ALA A 94 0.03 -6.72 -15.59
CA ALA A 94 -0.94 -7.42 -16.43
C ALA A 94 -2.07 -8.08 -15.61
N SER A 95 -1.85 -8.39 -14.32
CA SER A 95 -2.87 -9.01 -13.45
C SER A 95 -4.09 -8.12 -13.19
N GLY A 96 -4.06 -6.86 -13.66
CA GLY A 96 -5.25 -6.03 -13.78
C GLY A 96 -5.39 -4.87 -12.81
N LEU A 97 -4.35 -4.49 -12.05
CA LEU A 97 -4.48 -3.36 -11.11
C LEU A 97 -4.85 -2.03 -11.82
N LEU A 98 -4.57 -1.90 -13.12
CA LEU A 98 -5.00 -0.75 -13.93
C LEU A 98 -6.53 -0.64 -14.07
N ALA A 99 -7.30 -1.71 -13.81
CA ALA A 99 -8.77 -1.67 -13.76
C ALA A 99 -9.32 -0.83 -12.61
N LEU A 100 -8.50 -0.52 -11.59
CA LEU A 100 -8.86 0.45 -10.55
C LEU A 100 -9.04 1.87 -11.12
N GLY A 101 -8.44 2.18 -12.26
CA GLY A 101 -8.57 3.50 -12.91
C GLY A 101 -8.18 4.65 -11.98
N PRO A 102 -9.08 5.64 -11.75
CA PRO A 102 -8.80 6.78 -10.87
C PRO A 102 -8.64 6.39 -9.39
N LYS A 103 -9.08 5.21 -8.99
CA LYS A 103 -8.94 4.71 -7.61
C LYS A 103 -7.61 3.99 -7.34
N LEU A 104 -6.72 3.89 -8.35
CA LEU A 104 -5.37 3.36 -8.14
C LEU A 104 -4.51 4.37 -7.37
N GLY A 105 -4.18 4.05 -6.15
CA GLY A 105 -3.26 4.76 -5.27
C GLY A 105 -1.82 4.24 -5.38
N PRO A 106 -0.98 4.52 -4.37
CA PRO A 106 0.42 4.10 -4.38
C PRO A 106 0.58 2.58 -4.37
N ILE A 107 1.65 2.10 -5.02
CA ILE A 107 2.07 0.70 -4.98
C ILE A 107 3.11 0.54 -3.88
N LEU A 108 2.84 -0.33 -2.91
CA LEU A 108 3.71 -0.64 -1.78
C LEU A 108 4.66 -1.78 -2.12
N TRP A 109 5.95 -1.56 -1.98
CA TRP A 109 7.01 -2.57 -2.04
C TRP A 109 7.57 -2.82 -0.65
N GLN A 110 7.16 -3.91 0.01
CA GLN A 110 7.66 -4.26 1.34
C GLN A 110 8.81 -5.25 1.22
N LEU A 111 9.96 -4.92 1.81
CA LEU A 111 11.17 -5.74 1.81
C LEU A 111 11.25 -6.63 3.06
N PRO A 112 11.88 -7.82 2.96
CA PRO A 112 12.16 -8.65 4.13
C PRO A 112 13.28 -8.03 4.99
N ALA A 113 13.27 -8.31 6.29
CA ALA A 113 14.28 -7.83 7.23
C ALA A 113 15.71 -8.33 6.91
N THR A 114 15.81 -9.43 6.19
CA THR A 114 17.09 -10.02 5.77
C THR A 114 17.68 -9.40 4.52
N LEU A 115 16.99 -8.45 3.85
CA LEU A 115 17.52 -7.74 2.70
C LEU A 115 18.24 -6.49 3.19
N ALA A 116 19.56 -6.47 3.09
CA ALA A 116 20.38 -5.31 3.38
C ALA A 116 20.26 -4.23 2.28
N PHE A 117 20.51 -2.99 2.65
CA PHE A 117 20.59 -1.87 1.71
C PHE A 117 21.72 -2.09 0.70
N ASP A 118 21.42 -1.81 -0.54
CA ASP A 118 22.32 -1.85 -1.68
C ASP A 118 21.79 -0.82 -2.69
N ALA A 119 22.54 0.24 -2.88
CA ALA A 119 22.12 1.40 -3.67
C ALA A 119 21.89 1.04 -5.15
N ASP A 120 22.82 0.26 -5.73
CA ASP A 120 22.75 -0.13 -7.14
C ASP A 120 21.55 -1.04 -7.42
N ARG A 121 21.32 -2.01 -6.53
CA ARG A 121 20.13 -2.89 -6.61
C ARG A 121 18.83 -2.10 -6.54
N LEU A 122 18.73 -1.14 -5.62
CA LEU A 122 17.53 -0.30 -5.51
C LEU A 122 17.35 0.59 -6.73
N ALA A 123 18.41 1.23 -7.21
CA ALA A 123 18.37 2.07 -8.40
C ALA A 123 17.93 1.27 -9.63
N ALA A 124 18.51 0.08 -9.82
CA ALA A 124 18.13 -0.82 -10.90
C ALA A 124 16.65 -1.24 -10.80
N PHE A 125 16.19 -1.60 -9.61
CA PHE A 125 14.77 -1.95 -9.40
C PHE A 125 13.85 -0.77 -9.67
N PHE A 126 14.16 0.43 -9.17
CA PHE A 126 13.33 1.62 -9.37
C PHE A 126 13.28 2.07 -10.82
N ALA A 127 14.33 1.82 -11.60
CA ALA A 127 14.36 2.09 -13.04
C ALA A 127 13.35 1.22 -13.83
N LEU A 128 12.99 0.04 -13.30
CA LEU A 128 11.98 -0.85 -13.92
C LEU A 128 10.54 -0.42 -13.61
N LEU A 129 10.33 0.41 -12.57
CA LEU A 129 8.99 0.76 -12.11
C LEU A 129 8.34 1.83 -13.02
N PRO A 130 7.15 1.56 -13.58
CA PRO A 130 6.45 2.53 -14.42
C PRO A 130 5.97 3.72 -13.59
N ARG A 131 6.09 4.92 -14.15
CA ARG A 131 5.69 6.18 -13.49
C ARG A 131 4.33 6.70 -13.94
N THR A 132 3.77 6.12 -15.01
CA THR A 132 2.43 6.43 -15.50
C THR A 132 1.66 5.15 -15.78
N THR A 133 0.33 5.24 -15.83
CA THR A 133 -0.52 4.10 -16.18
C THR A 133 -0.28 3.64 -17.62
N THR A 134 0.11 4.53 -18.53
CA THR A 134 0.50 4.17 -19.90
C THR A 134 1.78 3.34 -19.89
N ALA A 135 2.81 3.78 -19.17
CA ALA A 135 4.05 3.00 -19.03
C ALA A 135 3.80 1.65 -18.32
N ALA A 136 2.86 1.61 -17.37
CA ALA A 136 2.46 0.37 -16.71
C ALA A 136 1.76 -0.61 -17.68
N ALA A 137 0.93 -0.10 -18.58
CA ALA A 137 0.30 -0.90 -19.62
C ALA A 137 1.33 -1.43 -20.62
N GLU A 138 2.33 -0.62 -21.02
CA GLU A 138 3.42 -1.07 -21.87
C GLU A 138 4.27 -2.17 -21.21
N LEU A 139 4.57 -2.01 -19.91
CA LEU A 139 5.24 -3.05 -19.14
C LEU A 139 4.40 -4.32 -19.07
N ALA A 140 3.09 -4.19 -18.84
CA ALA A 140 2.17 -5.32 -18.76
C ALA A 140 2.13 -6.17 -20.04
N ARG A 141 2.32 -5.60 -21.23
CA ARG A 141 2.38 -6.34 -22.51
C ARG A 141 3.53 -7.36 -22.59
N ARG A 142 4.49 -7.27 -21.69
CA ARG A 142 5.64 -8.19 -21.60
C ARG A 142 5.42 -9.34 -20.62
N HIS A 143 4.14 -9.58 -20.22
CA HIS A 143 3.79 -10.70 -19.34
C HIS A 143 4.10 -12.06 -20.01
N ASP A 144 4.24 -13.10 -19.21
CA ASP A 144 4.39 -14.48 -19.67
C ASP A 144 3.11 -15.29 -19.45
N ASP A 145 3.18 -16.59 -19.69
CA ASP A 145 2.09 -17.56 -19.58
C ASP A 145 1.50 -17.71 -18.15
N LYS A 146 2.16 -17.16 -17.12
CA LYS A 146 1.59 -17.07 -15.75
C LYS A 146 0.37 -16.17 -15.67
N VAL A 147 0.25 -15.23 -16.61
CA VAL A 147 -0.96 -14.44 -16.81
C VAL A 147 -1.49 -14.75 -18.21
N PRO A 148 -2.46 -15.68 -18.35
CA PRO A 148 -3.05 -15.99 -19.65
C PRO A 148 -3.66 -14.75 -20.32
N GLU A 149 -3.60 -14.69 -21.67
CA GLU A 149 -4.08 -13.56 -22.46
C GLU A 149 -5.53 -13.15 -22.14
N ASP A 150 -6.41 -14.12 -21.92
CA ASP A 150 -7.82 -13.90 -21.55
C ASP A 150 -7.98 -13.28 -20.13
N ARG A 151 -6.92 -13.20 -19.37
CA ARG A 151 -6.86 -12.64 -18.00
C ARG A 151 -5.88 -11.51 -17.86
N ALA A 152 -5.26 -11.07 -18.93
CA ALA A 152 -4.30 -9.96 -18.93
C ALA A 152 -5.04 -8.63 -19.20
N LEU A 153 -4.70 -7.59 -18.45
CA LEU A 153 -5.07 -6.22 -18.75
C LEU A 153 -3.82 -5.42 -19.11
N VAL A 154 -3.69 -5.12 -20.40
CA VAL A 154 -2.50 -4.45 -20.96
C VAL A 154 -2.81 -3.05 -21.51
N THR A 155 -3.90 -2.46 -21.04
CA THR A 155 -4.34 -1.12 -21.44
C THR A 155 -4.63 -0.25 -20.22
N ALA A 156 -4.48 1.04 -20.38
CA ALA A 156 -4.88 2.04 -19.38
C ALA A 156 -6.05 2.87 -19.92
N GLU A 157 -7.02 3.18 -19.07
CA GLU A 157 -8.17 4.00 -19.39
C GLU A 157 -7.77 5.46 -19.71
N ALA A 158 -6.80 5.99 -18.99
CA ALA A 158 -6.22 7.33 -19.16
C ALA A 158 -4.82 7.37 -18.58
N GLU A 159 -4.00 8.33 -19.00
CA GLU A 159 -2.71 8.56 -18.39
C GLU A 159 -2.86 9.23 -17.01
N ARG A 160 -2.28 8.59 -16.00
CA ARG A 160 -2.23 9.06 -14.60
C ARG A 160 -0.88 8.70 -13.99
N PRO A 161 -0.40 9.45 -13.01
CA PRO A 161 0.79 9.07 -12.25
C PRO A 161 0.62 7.71 -11.55
N VAL A 162 1.67 6.88 -11.57
CA VAL A 162 1.79 5.68 -10.75
C VAL A 162 2.85 5.95 -9.70
N ARG A 163 2.44 5.95 -8.44
CA ARG A 163 3.28 6.27 -7.27
C ARG A 163 3.78 4.99 -6.61
N HIS A 164 4.99 5.04 -6.08
CA HIS A 164 5.61 3.88 -5.43
C HIS A 164 6.10 4.24 -4.04
N ALA A 165 5.89 3.33 -3.08
CA ALA A 165 6.37 3.44 -1.70
C ALA A 165 7.19 2.19 -1.33
N LEU A 166 8.27 2.36 -0.56
CA LEU A 166 9.14 1.28 -0.11
C LEU A 166 9.11 1.18 1.42
N GLU A 167 8.68 0.02 1.92
CA GLU A 167 8.82 -0.37 3.32
C GLU A 167 10.03 -1.29 3.48
N PHE A 168 11.01 -0.88 4.22
CA PHE A 168 12.16 -1.71 4.59
C PHE A 168 12.11 -2.10 6.07
N ARG A 169 12.73 -3.23 6.40
CA ARG A 169 12.76 -3.80 7.76
C ARG A 169 14.18 -4.04 8.26
N SER A 170 15.19 -3.81 7.43
CA SER A 170 16.60 -3.90 7.81
C SER A 170 17.11 -2.54 8.28
N GLN A 171 17.88 -2.53 9.38
CA GLN A 171 18.50 -1.33 9.94
C GLN A 171 19.47 -0.67 8.95
N THR A 172 20.01 -1.41 7.99
CA THR A 172 20.97 -0.88 7.00
C THR A 172 20.36 0.21 6.09
N PHE A 173 19.01 0.31 6.02
CA PHE A 173 18.32 1.36 5.29
C PHE A 173 18.17 2.69 6.05
N ALA A 174 18.49 2.72 7.36
CA ALA A 174 18.35 3.93 8.17
C ALA A 174 19.53 4.91 7.95
N THR A 175 19.81 5.24 6.69
CA THR A 175 20.94 6.08 6.27
C THR A 175 20.46 7.23 5.39
N ASP A 176 21.29 8.28 5.29
CA ASP A 176 21.04 9.40 4.38
C ASP A 176 21.14 8.97 2.91
N GLU A 177 22.07 8.05 2.62
CA GLU A 177 22.25 7.48 1.29
C GLU A 177 20.99 6.74 0.81
N ALA A 178 20.40 5.87 1.63
CA ALA A 178 19.16 5.18 1.29
C ALA A 178 18.03 6.18 1.00
N SER A 179 17.90 7.22 1.82
CA SER A 179 16.92 8.29 1.62
C SER A 179 17.19 9.10 0.34
N ALA A 180 18.46 9.32 -0.03
CA ALA A 180 18.83 10.00 -1.26
C ALA A 180 18.47 9.17 -2.50
N VAL A 181 18.71 7.85 -2.48
CA VAL A 181 18.33 6.94 -3.57
C VAL A 181 16.80 6.93 -3.74
N LEU A 182 16.04 6.83 -2.67
CA LEU A 182 14.56 6.90 -2.74
C LEU A 182 14.10 8.23 -3.36
N ARG A 183 14.67 9.34 -2.90
CA ARG A 183 14.30 10.68 -3.36
C ARG A 183 14.63 10.90 -4.84
N SER A 184 15.81 10.47 -5.29
CA SER A 184 16.23 10.63 -6.70
C SER A 184 15.33 9.86 -7.67
N HIS A 185 14.65 8.82 -7.18
CA HIS A 185 13.70 8.04 -7.96
C HIS A 185 12.23 8.37 -7.63
N GLY A 186 11.93 9.39 -6.82
CA GLY A 186 10.56 9.75 -6.45
C GLY A 186 9.77 8.60 -5.78
N VAL A 187 10.46 7.75 -5.01
CA VAL A 187 9.85 6.65 -4.24
C VAL A 187 9.66 7.10 -2.80
N ALA A 188 8.45 6.97 -2.27
CA ALA A 188 8.19 7.35 -0.88
C ALA A 188 8.80 6.33 0.10
N THR A 189 9.49 6.83 1.12
CA THR A 189 9.80 6.04 2.30
C THR A 189 8.50 5.75 3.06
N VAL A 190 8.23 4.48 3.36
CA VAL A 190 7.15 4.12 4.27
C VAL A 190 7.59 4.38 5.70
N LEU A 191 6.83 5.23 6.38
CA LEU A 191 6.97 5.41 7.81
C LEU A 191 6.20 4.29 8.52
N ALA A 192 6.91 3.23 8.90
CA ALA A 192 6.33 2.09 9.60
C ALA A 192 6.48 2.24 11.12
N ASP A 193 5.36 2.27 11.82
CA ASP A 193 5.33 2.16 13.29
C ASP A 193 5.14 0.69 13.67
N THR A 194 6.17 0.10 14.27
CA THR A 194 6.29 -1.35 14.45
C THR A 194 6.56 -1.74 15.90
N ALA A 195 6.13 -0.92 16.85
CA ALA A 195 6.44 -1.10 18.28
C ALA A 195 7.96 -1.31 18.53
N GLY A 196 8.82 -0.62 17.77
CA GLY A 196 10.28 -0.72 17.87
C GLY A 196 10.91 -1.98 17.24
N ARG A 197 10.13 -2.83 16.56
CA ARG A 197 10.64 -4.08 15.97
C ARG A 197 11.59 -3.85 14.80
N TRP A 198 11.29 -2.86 13.94
CA TRP A 198 12.08 -2.50 12.77
C TRP A 198 12.40 -1.01 12.77
N PRO A 199 13.37 -0.57 11.94
CA PRO A 199 13.77 0.83 11.92
C PRO A 199 12.60 1.74 11.53
N ARG A 200 12.46 2.82 12.27
CA ARG A 200 11.53 3.90 11.93
C ARG A 200 12.34 5.04 11.32
N VAL A 201 12.15 5.27 10.03
CA VAL A 201 12.81 6.36 9.31
C VAL A 201 11.77 7.43 8.98
N ASP A 202 11.90 8.57 9.66
CA ASP A 202 10.99 9.69 9.58
C ASP A 202 11.47 10.69 8.53
N ARG A 203 11.34 10.31 7.27
CA ARG A 203 11.78 11.14 6.13
C ARG A 203 10.81 11.04 4.98
N VAL A 204 10.37 12.19 4.49
CA VAL A 204 9.61 12.27 3.24
C VAL A 204 10.58 12.29 2.07
N THR A 205 10.44 11.37 1.14
CA THR A 205 11.31 11.21 -0.03
C THR A 205 10.58 11.34 -1.37
N SER A 206 9.28 11.66 -1.35
CA SER A 206 8.44 11.82 -2.54
C SER A 206 7.40 12.93 -2.31
N ASP A 207 6.51 13.14 -3.26
CA ASP A 207 5.40 14.09 -3.23
C ASP A 207 4.19 13.62 -2.40
N PHE A 208 4.34 12.53 -1.65
CA PHE A 208 3.33 12.00 -0.74
C PHE A 208 3.97 11.31 0.47
N ALA A 209 3.21 11.19 1.55
CA ALA A 209 3.57 10.43 2.74
C ALA A 209 2.81 9.09 2.76
N TYR A 210 3.51 8.01 3.13
CA TYR A 210 2.94 6.68 3.29
C TYR A 210 3.26 6.14 4.67
N VAL A 211 2.23 5.84 5.46
CA VAL A 211 2.34 5.42 6.85
C VAL A 211 1.71 4.05 7.02
N ARG A 212 2.39 3.15 7.72
CA ARG A 212 1.84 1.86 8.16
C ARG A 212 1.94 1.72 9.67
N LEU A 213 0.80 1.48 10.30
CA LEU A 213 0.61 1.45 11.75
C LEU A 213 0.36 0.01 12.19
N HIS A 214 1.42 -0.65 12.68
CA HIS A 214 1.42 -2.07 13.01
C HIS A 214 1.15 -2.37 14.50
N GLY A 215 0.87 -1.37 15.31
CA GLY A 215 0.62 -1.47 16.75
C GLY A 215 1.51 -0.55 17.58
N ASP A 216 0.94 0.06 18.61
CA ASP A 216 1.61 1.04 19.49
C ASP A 216 2.66 0.40 20.41
N LYS A 217 2.32 -0.74 21.03
CA LYS A 217 3.17 -1.41 22.03
C LYS A 217 3.55 -2.84 21.68
N GLU A 218 2.72 -3.53 20.92
CA GLU A 218 2.89 -4.90 20.50
C GLU A 218 2.60 -5.02 19.01
N LEU A 219 3.58 -5.52 18.26
CA LEU A 219 3.51 -5.64 16.80
C LEU A 219 2.29 -6.46 16.37
N TYR A 220 1.48 -5.91 15.50
CA TYR A 220 0.23 -6.45 14.95
C TYR A 220 -0.90 -6.68 15.96
N ALA A 221 -0.64 -6.60 17.26
CA ALA A 221 -1.55 -7.08 18.30
C ALA A 221 -2.08 -6.00 19.25
N SER A 222 -1.44 -4.83 19.36
CA SER A 222 -1.93 -3.73 20.19
C SER A 222 -2.70 -2.68 19.39
N GLY A 223 -3.76 -2.11 20.02
CA GLY A 223 -4.38 -0.89 19.56
C GLY A 223 -3.50 0.33 19.85
N TYR A 224 -3.89 1.46 19.30
CA TYR A 224 -3.25 2.76 19.53
C TYR A 224 -3.92 3.49 20.68
N THR A 225 -3.13 4.11 21.57
CA THR A 225 -3.63 4.99 22.61
C THR A 225 -4.18 6.29 21.99
N ASP A 226 -5.08 6.99 22.72
CA ASP A 226 -5.58 8.30 22.27
C ASP A 226 -4.44 9.29 22.04
N LYS A 227 -3.45 9.29 22.95
CA LYS A 227 -2.27 10.14 22.80
C LYS A 227 -1.54 9.85 21.49
N ALA A 228 -1.26 8.58 21.17
CA ALA A 228 -0.56 8.20 19.96
C ALA A 228 -1.38 8.58 18.70
N LEU A 229 -2.70 8.39 18.71
CA LEU A 229 -3.56 8.80 17.59
C LEU A 229 -3.59 10.33 17.41
N HIS A 230 -3.58 11.12 18.47
CA HIS A 230 -3.47 12.59 18.38
C HIS A 230 -2.13 13.02 17.77
N GLU A 231 -1.03 12.36 18.13
CA GLU A 231 0.29 12.62 17.56
C GLU A 231 0.31 12.27 16.05
N TRP A 232 -0.28 11.14 15.65
CA TRP A 232 -0.42 10.77 14.24
C TRP A 232 -1.33 11.74 13.47
N ALA A 233 -2.45 12.15 14.04
CA ALA A 233 -3.33 13.15 13.42
C ALA A 233 -2.62 14.48 13.21
N ALA A 234 -1.85 14.96 14.20
CA ALA A 234 -1.06 16.18 14.08
C ALA A 234 -0.02 16.07 12.94
N ARG A 235 0.67 14.94 12.82
CA ARG A 235 1.63 14.69 11.73
C ARG A 235 0.96 14.66 10.36
N CYS A 236 -0.17 13.96 10.23
CA CYS A 236 -0.93 13.91 8.99
C CYS A 236 -1.37 15.30 8.54
N ARG A 237 -1.85 16.13 9.47
CA ARG A 237 -2.21 17.52 9.18
C ARG A 237 -1.01 18.36 8.75
N ALA A 238 0.15 18.20 9.40
CA ALA A 238 1.37 18.90 9.02
C ALA A 238 1.78 18.56 7.58
N TRP A 239 1.88 17.28 7.23
CA TRP A 239 2.19 16.87 5.85
C TRP A 239 1.17 17.36 4.82
N ALA A 240 -0.13 17.32 5.14
CA ALA A 240 -1.17 17.84 4.26
C ALA A 240 -1.04 19.38 4.08
N SER A 241 -0.65 20.11 5.14
CA SER A 241 -0.38 21.56 5.09
C SER A 241 0.86 21.87 4.26
N ASP A 242 1.87 20.98 4.26
CA ASP A 242 3.07 21.09 3.43
C ASP A 242 2.82 20.69 1.96
N GLY A 243 1.59 20.35 1.62
CA GLY A 243 1.21 20.06 0.24
C GLY A 243 1.27 18.60 -0.17
N LEU A 244 1.46 17.68 0.76
CA LEU A 244 1.54 16.24 0.47
C LEU A 244 0.16 15.57 0.51
N ASP A 245 -0.05 14.59 -0.37
CA ASP A 245 -1.06 13.57 -0.14
C ASP A 245 -0.55 12.61 0.95
N VAL A 246 -1.43 12.20 1.86
CA VAL A 246 -1.07 11.33 2.99
C VAL A 246 -1.89 10.06 2.94
N PHE A 247 -1.21 8.92 2.97
CA PHE A 247 -1.83 7.59 3.02
C PHE A 247 -1.46 6.89 4.33
N VAL A 248 -2.46 6.51 5.13
CA VAL A 248 -2.26 5.86 6.44
C VAL A 248 -3.02 4.54 6.45
N TYR A 249 -2.30 3.45 6.71
CA TYR A 249 -2.88 2.12 6.78
C TYR A 249 -2.59 1.44 8.11
N PHE A 250 -3.64 1.04 8.81
CA PHE A 250 -3.55 0.24 10.02
C PHE A 250 -3.42 -1.24 9.65
N ASP A 251 -2.44 -1.91 10.23
CA ASP A 251 -2.07 -3.33 9.99
C ASP A 251 -1.93 -4.07 11.35
N ASN A 252 -2.69 -3.63 12.38
CA ASN A 252 -2.76 -4.23 13.71
C ASN A 252 -4.02 -5.13 13.85
N ASP A 253 -4.06 -6.16 13.00
CA ASP A 253 -5.26 -6.96 12.73
C ASP A 253 -5.51 -8.09 13.73
N VAL A 254 -4.47 -8.60 14.41
CA VAL A 254 -4.50 -9.86 15.18
C VAL A 254 -5.62 -9.87 16.22
N LYS A 255 -5.86 -8.72 16.89
CA LYS A 255 -6.93 -8.55 17.88
C LYS A 255 -8.07 -7.63 17.38
N GLY A 256 -8.13 -7.35 16.08
CA GLY A 256 -9.21 -6.57 15.47
C GLY A 256 -9.13 -5.06 15.66
N TYR A 257 -8.02 -4.51 16.13
CA TYR A 257 -7.91 -3.06 16.40
C TYR A 257 -7.87 -2.18 15.15
N ALA A 258 -7.33 -2.67 14.03
CA ALA A 258 -7.07 -1.88 12.84
C ALA A 258 -8.26 -1.02 12.36
N PRO A 259 -9.48 -1.54 12.14
CA PRO A 259 -10.59 -0.72 11.68
C PRO A 259 -11.06 0.31 12.70
N HIS A 260 -11.01 -0.02 13.99
CA HIS A 260 -11.42 0.89 15.07
C HIS A 260 -10.43 2.05 15.21
N ASP A 261 -9.13 1.77 15.18
CA ASP A 261 -8.10 2.79 15.25
C ASP A 261 -8.11 3.69 14.00
N ALA A 262 -8.38 3.12 12.82
CA ALA A 262 -8.57 3.89 11.60
C ALA A 262 -9.75 4.88 11.72
N LEU A 263 -10.89 4.43 12.22
CA LEU A 263 -12.07 5.30 12.45
C LEU A 263 -11.79 6.40 13.49
N ARG A 264 -11.06 6.06 14.56
CA ARG A 264 -10.66 7.06 15.57
C ARG A 264 -9.74 8.12 14.95
N LEU A 265 -8.77 7.71 14.14
CA LEU A 265 -7.88 8.65 13.44
C LEU A 265 -8.66 9.54 12.47
N ILE A 266 -9.62 8.99 11.70
CA ILE A 266 -10.50 9.77 10.83
C ILE A 266 -11.27 10.83 11.63
N GLY A 267 -11.87 10.44 12.76
CA GLY A 267 -12.57 11.39 13.64
C GLY A 267 -11.69 12.51 14.20
N LEU A 268 -10.38 12.25 14.38
CA LEU A 268 -9.42 13.27 14.81
C LEU A 268 -9.00 14.21 13.68
N LEU A 269 -9.10 13.78 12.44
CA LEU A 269 -8.70 14.58 11.27
C LEU A 269 -9.78 15.57 10.82
N GLY A 270 -11.03 15.33 11.20
CA GLY A 270 -12.20 16.18 10.93
C GLY A 270 -13.00 15.67 9.78
#